data_8969ea9bc54ed79593f8a5fbb3eac756
#
_entry.id   8969ea9bc54ed79593f8a5fbb3eac756
#
_cell.length_a   1.000
_cell.length_b   1.000
_cell.length_c   1.000
_cell.angle_alpha   90.00
_cell.angle_beta   90.00
_cell.angle_gamma   90.00
#
_symmetry.space_group_name_H-M   'P 1'
#
loop_
_entity.id
_entity.type
_entity.pdbx_description
1 polymer ?
#
loop_
_entity_poly.entity_id
_entity_poly.type
_entity_poly.pdbx_seq_one_letter_code
_entity_poly.pdbx_strand_id
1 'polypeptide(L)'
;AGLEEVSEGQISINDCIVNDLDPKDRDIAMVFQSYALYPNLNVYENIRFPLRMRKTNPIEQKEKVLRAAEMVELTDFLHRRPAELSGGQRQRVALARAIVREPNVFLMDEPLSNLDAKLRVSTRHQIKNLSHELQVTTIYVTHDQIEAMTLADRVVVMNKGIIQQVGTPTEIYDKPNNVFVAGFIGSPAMNLIEGEISNGSFEADNIKIAGFGKKLSGKITLGFRAEDAEMTKKGNAVAP
;
A
#
# COMPACT_ATOMS: atom_id res chain seq x y z
N ALA A 1 -8.53 9.57 8.59
CA ALA A 1 -9.94 9.64 8.14
C ALA A 1 -10.83 10.46 9.08
N GLY A 2 -10.46 10.61 10.34
CA GLY A 2 -11.29 11.26 11.37
C GLY A 2 -12.34 10.34 12.00
N LEU A 3 -12.11 9.03 11.90
CA LEU A 3 -12.94 8.01 12.55
C LEU A 3 -12.52 7.79 14.01
N GLU A 4 -11.28 8.16 14.34
CA GLU A 4 -10.69 8.11 15.67
C GLU A 4 -10.08 9.47 16.00
N GLU A 5 -10.08 9.83 17.28
CA GLU A 5 -9.45 11.06 17.77
C GLU A 5 -7.93 10.95 17.77
N VAL A 6 -7.25 12.06 17.48
CA VAL A 6 -5.78 12.13 17.51
C VAL A 6 -5.33 12.34 18.95
N SER A 7 -4.54 11.41 19.49
CA SER A 7 -4.04 11.51 20.88
C SER A 7 -3.07 12.67 21.04
N GLU A 8 -2.15 12.85 20.08
CA GLU A 8 -1.14 13.90 20.08
C GLU A 8 -0.72 14.26 18.64
N GLY A 9 -0.18 15.47 18.46
CA GLY A 9 0.29 15.95 17.17
C GLY A 9 -0.81 16.54 16.30
N GLN A 10 -0.47 16.82 15.03
CA GLN A 10 -1.35 17.49 14.08
C GLN A 10 -1.38 16.74 12.76
N ILE A 11 -2.58 16.66 12.18
CA ILE A 11 -2.80 16.20 10.81
C ILE A 11 -3.22 17.41 9.99
N SER A 12 -2.49 17.66 8.88
CA SER A 12 -2.83 18.70 7.92
C SER A 12 -3.11 18.13 6.54
N ILE A 13 -4.09 18.72 5.85
CA ILE A 13 -4.42 18.44 4.44
C ILE A 13 -4.43 19.80 3.74
N ASN A 14 -3.61 19.99 2.70
CA ASN A 14 -3.45 21.27 2.00
C ASN A 14 -3.28 22.43 2.98
N ASP A 15 -2.32 22.31 3.91
CA ASP A 15 -1.97 23.30 4.95
C ASP A 15 -3.11 23.60 5.97
N CYS A 16 -4.23 22.95 5.87
CA CYS A 16 -5.33 23.04 6.85
C CYS A 16 -5.22 21.95 7.91
N ILE A 17 -5.18 22.33 9.19
CA ILE A 17 -5.26 21.35 10.31
C ILE A 17 -6.66 20.79 10.34
N VAL A 18 -6.74 19.44 10.35
CA VAL A 18 -8.03 18.72 10.24
C VAL A 18 -8.36 17.88 11.49
N ASN A 19 -7.63 18.03 12.59
CA ASN A 19 -7.82 17.22 13.80
C ASN A 19 -9.27 17.23 14.27
N ASP A 20 -9.87 18.42 14.39
CA ASP A 20 -11.20 18.66 14.95
C ASP A 20 -12.31 18.65 13.88
N LEU A 21 -11.98 18.39 12.62
CA LEU A 21 -12.95 18.33 11.54
C LEU A 21 -13.62 16.97 11.48
N ASP A 22 -14.94 16.97 11.30
CA ASP A 22 -15.71 15.76 10.98
C ASP A 22 -15.16 15.08 9.70
N PRO A 23 -15.26 13.76 9.56
CA PRO A 23 -14.82 13.03 8.36
C PRO A 23 -15.38 13.60 7.05
N LYS A 24 -16.62 14.11 7.05
CA LYS A 24 -17.30 14.71 5.89
C LYS A 24 -16.66 16.01 5.40
N ASP A 25 -15.99 16.75 6.32
CA ASP A 25 -15.43 18.08 6.08
C ASP A 25 -13.92 18.06 5.79
N ARG A 26 -13.27 16.89 5.87
CA ARG A 26 -11.83 16.71 5.63
C ARG A 26 -11.42 16.67 4.16
N ASP A 27 -12.35 16.75 3.23
CA ASP A 27 -12.12 16.62 1.78
C ASP A 27 -11.26 15.40 1.38
N ILE A 28 -11.60 14.26 1.95
CA ILE A 28 -10.99 12.96 1.68
C ILE A 28 -12.01 12.03 1.03
N ALA A 29 -11.53 11.02 0.30
CA ALA A 29 -12.34 9.88 -0.10
C ALA A 29 -11.71 8.60 0.42
N MET A 30 -12.52 7.67 0.93
CA MET A 30 -12.06 6.40 1.47
C MET A 30 -12.65 5.21 0.72
N VAL A 31 -11.78 4.26 0.36
CA VAL A 31 -12.16 2.95 -0.17
C VAL A 31 -11.90 1.94 0.93
N PHE A 32 -12.96 1.31 1.42
CA PHE A 32 -12.91 0.31 2.48
C PHE A 32 -12.61 -1.08 1.92
N GLN A 33 -12.05 -1.95 2.73
CA GLN A 33 -11.80 -3.36 2.41
C GLN A 33 -13.08 -4.10 1.95
N SER A 34 -14.23 -3.80 2.56
CA SER A 34 -15.54 -4.37 2.19
C SER A 34 -16.22 -3.69 1.01
N TYR A 35 -15.54 -2.68 0.40
CA TYR A 35 -16.09 -1.77 -0.63
C TYR A 35 -17.24 -0.89 -0.14
N ALA A 36 -17.97 -1.26 0.90
CA ALA A 36 -19.09 -0.52 1.51
C ALA A 36 -20.09 0.03 0.49
N LEU A 37 -20.47 -0.76 -0.53
CA LEU A 37 -21.46 -0.37 -1.53
C LEU A 37 -22.87 -0.39 -0.95
N TYR A 38 -23.71 0.53 -1.42
CA TYR A 38 -25.13 0.55 -1.10
C TYR A 38 -25.85 -0.55 -1.88
N PRO A 39 -26.31 -1.64 -1.25
CA PRO A 39 -26.81 -2.82 -1.96
C PRO A 39 -28.10 -2.59 -2.74
N ASN A 40 -28.92 -1.64 -2.30
CA ASN A 40 -30.20 -1.29 -2.91
C ASN A 40 -30.09 -0.28 -4.07
N LEU A 41 -28.91 0.31 -4.26
CA LEU A 41 -28.63 1.24 -5.35
C LEU A 41 -27.89 0.51 -6.49
N ASN A 42 -28.19 0.89 -7.74
CA ASN A 42 -27.39 0.42 -8.88
C ASN A 42 -26.01 1.10 -8.90
N VAL A 43 -25.14 0.73 -9.85
CA VAL A 43 -23.79 1.28 -10.00
C VAL A 43 -23.83 2.80 -10.18
N TYR A 44 -24.69 3.30 -11.08
CA TYR A 44 -24.84 4.73 -11.33
C TYR A 44 -25.17 5.50 -10.04
N GLU A 45 -26.17 5.07 -9.30
CA GLU A 45 -26.59 5.72 -8.05
C GLU A 45 -25.55 5.55 -6.91
N ASN A 46 -24.79 4.45 -6.86
CA ASN A 46 -23.67 4.30 -5.94
C ASN A 46 -22.61 5.36 -6.19
N ILE A 47 -22.21 5.55 -7.46
CA ILE A 47 -21.20 6.55 -7.85
C ILE A 47 -21.74 7.97 -7.62
N ARG A 48 -23.01 8.22 -7.97
CA ARG A 48 -23.67 9.53 -7.85
C ARG A 48 -23.88 9.96 -6.40
N PHE A 49 -24.02 9.03 -5.46
CA PHE A 49 -24.44 9.29 -4.09
C PHE A 49 -23.67 10.43 -3.39
N PRO A 50 -22.32 10.50 -3.44
CA PRO A 50 -21.57 11.59 -2.81
C PRO A 50 -21.92 12.98 -3.39
N LEU A 51 -22.12 13.07 -4.70
CA LEU A 51 -22.49 14.33 -5.36
C LEU A 51 -23.89 14.80 -4.95
N ARG A 52 -24.82 13.86 -4.80
CA ARG A 52 -26.18 14.15 -4.31
C ARG A 52 -26.15 14.69 -2.89
N MET A 53 -25.31 14.14 -2.01
CA MET A 53 -25.14 14.63 -0.64
C MET A 53 -24.54 16.05 -0.60
N ARG A 54 -23.63 16.37 -1.52
CA ARG A 54 -23.08 17.72 -1.70
C ARG A 54 -24.01 18.69 -2.42
N LYS A 55 -25.22 18.25 -2.82
CA LYS A 55 -26.23 19.04 -3.58
C LYS A 55 -25.67 19.64 -4.88
N THR A 56 -24.75 18.96 -5.53
CA THR A 56 -24.20 19.37 -6.84
C THR A 56 -25.31 19.44 -7.88
N ASN A 57 -25.15 20.28 -8.91
CA ASN A 57 -26.14 20.40 -10.01
C ASN A 57 -26.39 19.05 -10.70
N PRO A 58 -27.63 18.64 -11.00
CA PRO A 58 -27.96 17.35 -11.61
C PRO A 58 -27.25 17.07 -12.95
N ILE A 59 -27.03 18.10 -13.78
CA ILE A 59 -26.33 17.97 -15.06
C ILE A 59 -24.85 17.61 -14.79
N GLU A 60 -24.20 18.33 -13.92
CA GLU A 60 -22.82 18.08 -13.50
C GLU A 60 -22.67 16.70 -12.84
N GLN A 61 -23.66 16.28 -12.01
CA GLN A 61 -23.66 14.93 -11.44
C GLN A 61 -23.58 13.86 -12.51
N LYS A 62 -24.39 13.98 -13.57
CA LYS A 62 -24.43 13.02 -14.67
C LYS A 62 -23.09 12.95 -15.40
N GLU A 63 -22.50 14.08 -15.73
CA GLU A 63 -21.20 14.16 -16.42
C GLU A 63 -20.08 13.55 -15.59
N LYS A 64 -19.97 13.91 -14.31
CA LYS A 64 -18.96 13.38 -13.40
C LYS A 64 -19.11 11.87 -13.18
N VAL A 65 -20.33 11.37 -13.04
CA VAL A 65 -20.60 9.93 -12.89
C VAL A 65 -20.18 9.16 -14.13
N LEU A 66 -20.52 9.63 -15.31
CA LEU A 66 -20.16 8.96 -16.57
C LEU A 66 -18.64 8.95 -16.75
N ARG A 67 -17.98 10.08 -16.52
CA ARG A 67 -16.51 10.16 -16.57
C ARG A 67 -15.85 9.21 -15.58
N ALA A 68 -16.29 9.20 -14.31
CA ALA A 68 -15.74 8.29 -13.31
C ALA A 68 -15.96 6.81 -13.65
N ALA A 69 -17.13 6.47 -14.24
CA ALA A 69 -17.43 5.12 -14.69
C ALA A 69 -16.56 4.69 -15.88
N GLU A 70 -16.27 5.59 -16.80
CA GLU A 70 -15.37 5.35 -17.94
C GLU A 70 -13.94 5.07 -17.48
N MET A 71 -13.40 5.88 -16.57
CA MET A 71 -12.04 5.73 -16.01
C MET A 71 -11.81 4.35 -15.38
N VAL A 72 -12.86 3.69 -14.89
CA VAL A 72 -12.79 2.36 -14.26
C VAL A 72 -13.49 1.27 -15.07
N GLU A 73 -13.80 1.49 -16.35
CA GLU A 73 -14.42 0.53 -17.27
C GLU A 73 -15.75 -0.05 -16.75
N LEU A 74 -16.63 0.79 -16.24
CA LEU A 74 -17.95 0.40 -15.70
C LEU A 74 -19.15 0.90 -16.52
N THR A 75 -18.95 1.53 -17.67
CA THR A 75 -20.02 2.16 -18.46
C THR A 75 -21.16 1.18 -18.78
N ASP A 76 -20.84 -0.06 -19.15
CA ASP A 76 -21.85 -1.08 -19.50
C ASP A 76 -22.58 -1.66 -18.28
N PHE A 77 -22.09 -1.38 -17.07
CA PHE A 77 -22.62 -1.95 -15.83
C PHE A 77 -23.43 -0.94 -14.99
N LEU A 78 -23.62 0.29 -15.45
CA LEU A 78 -24.25 1.38 -14.68
C LEU A 78 -25.64 1.05 -14.13
N HIS A 79 -26.39 0.20 -14.81
CA HIS A 79 -27.74 -0.21 -14.41
C HIS A 79 -27.77 -1.38 -13.40
N ARG A 80 -26.65 -2.13 -13.25
CA ARG A 80 -26.57 -3.31 -12.38
C ARG A 80 -26.51 -2.92 -10.90
N ARG A 81 -26.99 -3.83 -10.05
CA ARG A 81 -26.84 -3.74 -8.59
C ARG A 81 -25.59 -4.48 -8.11
N PRO A 82 -25.05 -4.15 -6.91
CA PRO A 82 -23.86 -4.81 -6.38
C PRO A 82 -23.90 -6.33 -6.35
N ALA A 83 -25.06 -6.93 -6.13
CA ALA A 83 -25.24 -8.39 -6.13
C ALA A 83 -25.01 -9.04 -7.51
N GLU A 84 -25.16 -8.27 -8.60
CA GLU A 84 -25.00 -8.73 -9.98
C GLU A 84 -23.58 -8.52 -10.53
N LEU A 85 -22.65 -8.09 -9.68
CA LEU A 85 -21.28 -7.72 -10.03
C LEU A 85 -20.27 -8.75 -9.48
N SER A 86 -19.19 -8.97 -10.25
CA SER A 86 -18.01 -9.66 -9.74
C SER A 86 -17.29 -8.88 -8.63
N GLY A 87 -16.37 -9.52 -7.89
CA GLY A 87 -15.57 -8.85 -6.86
C GLY A 87 -14.82 -7.63 -7.40
N GLY A 88 -14.14 -7.76 -8.54
CA GLY A 88 -13.42 -6.66 -9.17
C GLY A 88 -14.33 -5.55 -9.70
N GLN A 89 -15.52 -5.89 -10.19
CA GLN A 89 -16.50 -4.86 -10.57
C GLN A 89 -17.00 -4.08 -9.36
N ARG A 90 -17.29 -4.75 -8.23
CA ARG A 90 -17.67 -4.08 -6.98
C ARG A 90 -16.57 -3.15 -6.48
N GLN A 91 -15.31 -3.57 -6.54
CA GLN A 91 -14.17 -2.73 -6.20
C GLN A 91 -14.09 -1.50 -7.09
N ARG A 92 -14.22 -1.66 -8.42
CA ARG A 92 -14.21 -0.54 -9.38
C ARG A 92 -15.34 0.45 -9.11
N VAL A 93 -16.52 -0.02 -8.68
CA VAL A 93 -17.61 0.87 -8.24
C VAL A 93 -17.19 1.68 -7.00
N ALA A 94 -16.52 1.07 -6.03
CA ALA A 94 -16.02 1.79 -4.85
C ALA A 94 -14.95 2.84 -5.22
N LEU A 95 -14.05 2.51 -6.15
CA LEU A 95 -13.08 3.46 -6.69
C LEU A 95 -13.78 4.62 -7.42
N ALA A 96 -14.71 4.35 -8.33
CA ALA A 96 -15.46 5.40 -9.05
C ALA A 96 -16.20 6.32 -8.09
N ARG A 97 -16.81 5.76 -7.02
CA ARG A 97 -17.49 6.54 -5.96
C ARG A 97 -16.51 7.44 -5.18
N ALA A 98 -15.26 7.03 -5.04
CA ALA A 98 -14.22 7.85 -4.44
C ALA A 98 -13.73 8.94 -5.40
N ILE A 99 -13.47 8.60 -6.67
CA ILE A 99 -12.97 9.49 -7.71
C ILE A 99 -13.94 10.64 -8.00
N VAL A 100 -15.24 10.34 -8.10
CA VAL A 100 -16.28 11.31 -8.46
C VAL A 100 -16.34 12.52 -7.52
N ARG A 101 -15.78 12.40 -6.32
CA ARG A 101 -15.68 13.47 -5.31
C ARG A 101 -14.55 14.46 -5.60
N GLU A 102 -13.57 14.09 -6.43
CA GLU A 102 -12.35 14.87 -6.69
C GLU A 102 -11.69 15.31 -5.36
N PRO A 103 -11.31 14.37 -4.47
CA PRO A 103 -10.82 14.68 -3.14
C PRO A 103 -9.37 15.12 -3.18
N ASN A 104 -8.89 15.82 -2.14
CA ASN A 104 -7.48 16.17 -1.96
C ASN A 104 -6.61 14.97 -1.54
N VAL A 105 -7.23 13.96 -0.89
CA VAL A 105 -6.52 12.75 -0.44
C VAL A 105 -7.41 11.52 -0.63
N PHE A 106 -6.84 10.47 -1.23
CA PHE A 106 -7.42 9.13 -1.22
C PHE A 106 -6.88 8.31 -0.05
N LEU A 107 -7.77 7.65 0.66
CA LEU A 107 -7.46 6.65 1.68
C LEU A 107 -7.94 5.29 1.18
N MET A 108 -7.04 4.34 0.99
CA MET A 108 -7.35 2.98 0.52
C MET A 108 -6.97 1.97 1.60
N ASP A 109 -7.97 1.34 2.20
CA ASP A 109 -7.80 0.36 3.27
C ASP A 109 -7.94 -1.06 2.71
N GLU A 110 -6.82 -1.71 2.45
CA GLU A 110 -6.69 -3.05 1.86
C GLU A 110 -7.62 -3.30 0.65
N PRO A 111 -7.66 -2.43 -0.36
CA PRO A 111 -8.70 -2.46 -1.39
C PRO A 111 -8.65 -3.71 -2.28
N LEU A 112 -7.54 -4.46 -2.29
CA LEU A 112 -7.35 -5.65 -3.13
C LEU A 112 -7.46 -6.98 -2.37
N SER A 113 -7.62 -6.96 -1.04
CA SER A 113 -7.57 -8.16 -0.19
C SER A 113 -8.64 -9.21 -0.55
N ASN A 114 -9.81 -8.78 -1.01
CA ASN A 114 -10.95 -9.66 -1.34
C ASN A 114 -10.96 -10.12 -2.81
N LEU A 115 -9.88 -9.93 -3.57
CA LEU A 115 -9.76 -10.34 -4.96
C LEU A 115 -8.92 -11.61 -5.11
N ASP A 116 -9.25 -12.43 -6.11
CA ASP A 116 -8.39 -13.51 -6.54
C ASP A 116 -7.05 -13.00 -7.12
N ALA A 117 -6.04 -13.87 -7.18
CA ALA A 117 -4.68 -13.48 -7.55
C ALA A 117 -4.59 -12.83 -8.95
N LYS A 118 -5.33 -13.35 -9.95
CA LYS A 118 -5.30 -12.82 -11.31
C LYS A 118 -5.92 -11.44 -11.39
N LEU A 119 -7.06 -11.26 -10.75
CA LEU A 119 -7.78 -10.00 -10.71
C LEU A 119 -7.01 -8.94 -9.90
N ARG A 120 -6.33 -9.37 -8.81
CA ARG A 120 -5.48 -8.49 -8.00
C ARG A 120 -4.36 -7.85 -8.82
N VAL A 121 -3.68 -8.62 -9.68
CA VAL A 121 -2.60 -8.10 -10.55
C VAL A 121 -3.14 -7.04 -11.51
N SER A 122 -4.24 -7.34 -12.24
CA SER A 122 -4.81 -6.38 -13.19
C SER A 122 -5.31 -5.10 -12.52
N THR A 123 -5.98 -5.24 -11.37
CA THR A 123 -6.52 -4.08 -10.64
C THR A 123 -5.43 -3.23 -10.00
N ARG A 124 -4.30 -3.83 -9.57
CA ARG A 124 -3.12 -3.09 -9.11
C ARG A 124 -2.62 -2.11 -10.18
N HIS A 125 -2.48 -2.55 -11.42
CA HIS A 125 -2.09 -1.68 -12.53
C HIS A 125 -3.11 -0.55 -12.76
N GLN A 126 -4.40 -0.85 -12.68
CA GLN A 126 -5.45 0.17 -12.82
C GLN A 126 -5.36 1.23 -11.71
N ILE A 127 -5.16 0.83 -10.45
CA ILE A 127 -5.00 1.78 -9.32
C ILE A 127 -3.77 2.65 -9.51
N LYS A 128 -2.63 2.08 -9.95
CA LYS A 128 -1.40 2.84 -10.22
C LYS A 128 -1.62 3.90 -11.29
N ASN A 129 -2.18 3.50 -12.43
CA ASN A 129 -2.47 4.42 -13.52
C ASN A 129 -3.42 5.53 -13.09
N LEU A 130 -4.47 5.17 -12.35
CA LEU A 130 -5.46 6.10 -11.84
C LEU A 130 -4.86 7.13 -10.88
N SER A 131 -4.02 6.72 -9.93
CA SER A 131 -3.37 7.66 -9.01
C SER A 131 -2.42 8.61 -9.73
N HIS A 132 -1.74 8.14 -10.79
CA HIS A 132 -0.92 9.01 -11.66
C HIS A 132 -1.77 9.98 -12.48
N GLU A 133 -2.89 9.54 -13.03
CA GLU A 133 -3.79 10.39 -13.83
C GLU A 133 -4.44 11.47 -12.99
N LEU A 134 -4.87 11.14 -11.78
CA LEU A 134 -5.56 12.06 -10.89
C LEU A 134 -4.63 13.01 -10.13
N GLN A 135 -3.33 12.71 -10.03
CA GLN A 135 -2.33 13.50 -9.29
C GLN A 135 -2.75 13.81 -7.84
N VAL A 136 -3.49 12.89 -7.21
CA VAL A 136 -3.99 13.04 -5.84
C VAL A 136 -3.13 12.25 -4.87
N THR A 137 -2.79 12.84 -3.73
CA THR A 137 -2.09 12.12 -2.66
C THR A 137 -2.89 10.90 -2.22
N THR A 138 -2.28 9.73 -2.32
CA THR A 138 -2.92 8.46 -1.98
C THR A 138 -2.21 7.79 -0.82
N ILE A 139 -2.95 7.50 0.27
CA ILE A 139 -2.49 6.64 1.36
C ILE A 139 -3.09 5.27 1.16
N TYR A 140 -2.23 4.29 0.92
CA TYR A 140 -2.61 2.91 0.62
C TYR A 140 -2.16 1.99 1.75
N VAL A 141 -3.09 1.35 2.44
CA VAL A 141 -2.81 0.36 3.49
C VAL A 141 -2.89 -1.04 2.89
N THR A 142 -1.89 -1.86 3.12
CA THR A 142 -1.85 -3.25 2.67
C THR A 142 -0.97 -4.10 3.58
N HIS A 143 -1.25 -5.38 3.65
CA HIS A 143 -0.35 -6.41 4.19
C HIS A 143 0.41 -7.16 3.09
N ASP A 144 0.13 -6.89 1.81
CA ASP A 144 0.81 -7.48 0.66
C ASP A 144 2.04 -6.63 0.28
N GLN A 145 3.23 -7.20 0.47
CA GLN A 145 4.49 -6.52 0.17
C GLN A 145 4.62 -6.18 -1.32
N ILE A 146 4.10 -7.03 -2.22
CA ILE A 146 4.19 -6.77 -3.66
C ILE A 146 3.36 -5.54 -4.02
N GLU A 147 2.22 -5.34 -3.37
CA GLU A 147 1.43 -4.11 -3.54
C GLU A 147 2.22 -2.89 -3.06
N ALA A 148 2.75 -2.93 -1.84
CA ALA A 148 3.53 -1.82 -1.28
C ALA A 148 4.73 -1.46 -2.16
N MET A 149 5.51 -2.46 -2.58
CA MET A 149 6.74 -2.25 -3.36
C MET A 149 6.49 -1.82 -4.82
N THR A 150 5.31 -2.11 -5.39
CA THR A 150 5.00 -1.79 -6.80
C THR A 150 4.15 -0.53 -6.98
N LEU A 151 3.32 -0.20 -5.99
CA LEU A 151 2.41 0.94 -6.08
C LEU A 151 2.99 2.23 -5.52
N ALA A 152 3.75 2.13 -4.42
CA ALA A 152 4.11 3.28 -3.62
C ALA A 152 5.34 4.03 -4.16
N ASP A 153 5.32 5.36 -4.04
CA ASP A 153 6.52 6.22 -4.13
C ASP A 153 7.29 6.21 -2.82
N ARG A 154 6.59 6.08 -1.70
CA ARG A 154 7.14 5.94 -0.34
C ARG A 154 6.39 4.86 0.43
N VAL A 155 7.15 4.01 1.11
CA VAL A 155 6.64 2.94 1.98
C VAL A 155 6.89 3.32 3.44
N VAL A 156 5.89 3.09 4.28
CA VAL A 156 5.99 3.18 5.74
C VAL A 156 5.83 1.77 6.31
N VAL A 157 6.90 1.22 6.85
CA VAL A 157 6.85 -0.09 7.53
C VAL A 157 6.50 0.14 8.99
N MET A 158 5.44 -0.53 9.46
CA MET A 158 4.95 -0.41 10.83
C MET A 158 4.98 -1.75 11.55
N ASN A 159 5.25 -1.72 12.85
CA ASN A 159 5.14 -2.87 13.74
C ASN A 159 4.52 -2.45 15.06
N LYS A 160 3.42 -3.07 15.45
CA LYS A 160 2.68 -2.77 16.71
C LYS A 160 2.42 -1.27 16.91
N GLY A 161 1.99 -0.58 15.86
CA GLY A 161 1.68 0.86 15.91
C GLY A 161 2.90 1.79 15.82
N ILE A 162 4.13 1.24 15.77
CA ILE A 162 5.38 2.03 15.72
C ILE A 162 5.96 1.98 14.32
N ILE A 163 6.33 3.14 13.77
CA ILE A 163 7.02 3.25 12.49
C ILE A 163 8.44 2.70 12.66
N GLN A 164 8.78 1.70 11.85
CA GLN A 164 10.09 1.06 11.82
C GLN A 164 11.02 1.70 10.79
N GLN A 165 10.47 2.05 9.62
CA GLN A 165 11.21 2.71 8.55
C GLN A 165 10.25 3.43 7.61
N VAL A 166 10.73 4.54 7.03
CA VAL A 166 10.08 5.27 5.94
C VAL A 166 11.12 5.47 4.85
N GLY A 167 10.78 5.13 3.60
CA GLY A 167 11.69 5.29 2.47
C GLY A 167 11.03 4.90 1.16
N THR A 168 11.77 5.01 0.06
CA THR A 168 11.37 4.43 -1.23
C THR A 168 11.37 2.91 -1.14
N PRO A 169 10.63 2.20 -2.01
CA PRO A 169 10.68 0.73 -2.07
C PRO A 169 12.10 0.17 -2.12
N THR A 170 12.97 0.74 -2.96
CA THR A 170 14.37 0.32 -3.10
C THR A 170 15.15 0.53 -1.80
N GLU A 171 15.03 1.69 -1.14
CA GLU A 171 15.69 1.94 0.14
C GLU A 171 15.28 0.98 1.23
N ILE A 172 13.97 0.66 1.31
CA ILE A 172 13.43 -0.29 2.31
C ILE A 172 13.98 -1.70 2.07
N TYR A 173 14.13 -2.10 0.81
CA TYR A 173 14.64 -3.41 0.42
C TYR A 173 16.16 -3.53 0.64
N ASP A 174 16.92 -2.57 0.10
CA ASP A 174 18.39 -2.64 0.06
C ASP A 174 19.04 -2.24 1.39
N LYS A 175 18.39 -1.30 2.13
CA LYS A 175 18.94 -0.69 3.35
C LYS A 175 17.93 -0.73 4.50
N PRO A 176 17.56 -1.93 4.97
CA PRO A 176 16.63 -2.05 6.11
C PRO A 176 17.27 -1.48 7.38
N ASN A 177 16.51 -0.65 8.12
CA ASN A 177 16.98 0.03 9.32
C ASN A 177 17.16 -0.91 10.53
N ASN A 178 16.51 -2.07 10.51
CA ASN A 178 16.58 -3.04 11.60
C ASN A 178 16.23 -4.46 11.12
N VAL A 179 16.50 -5.44 11.97
CA VAL A 179 16.26 -6.87 11.71
C VAL A 179 14.80 -7.17 11.37
N PHE A 180 13.86 -6.46 12.00
CA PHE A 180 12.43 -6.63 11.69
C PHE A 180 12.13 -6.26 10.22
N VAL A 181 12.56 -5.10 9.78
CA VAL A 181 12.35 -4.66 8.39
C VAL A 181 13.04 -5.59 7.41
N ALA A 182 14.29 -6.00 7.71
CA ALA A 182 15.07 -6.92 6.90
C ALA A 182 14.36 -8.26 6.68
N GLY A 183 13.81 -8.85 7.74
CA GLY A 183 13.10 -10.12 7.69
C GLY A 183 11.66 -10.00 7.21
N PHE A 184 11.02 -8.80 7.36
CA PHE A 184 9.64 -8.58 6.94
C PHE A 184 9.52 -8.31 5.44
N ILE A 185 10.48 -7.60 4.84
CA ILE A 185 10.45 -7.19 3.43
C ILE A 185 11.26 -8.15 2.55
N GLY A 186 10.62 -8.61 1.48
CA GLY A 186 11.20 -9.50 0.48
C GLY A 186 10.51 -10.86 0.40
N SER A 187 10.53 -11.45 -0.80
CA SER A 187 10.02 -12.80 -1.05
C SER A 187 10.98 -13.50 -2.02
N PRO A 188 11.88 -14.38 -1.50
CA PRO A 188 12.02 -14.79 -0.10
C PRO A 188 12.50 -13.67 0.85
N ALA A 189 12.23 -13.84 2.14
CA ALA A 189 12.75 -12.95 3.17
C ALA A 189 14.29 -12.97 3.23
N MET A 190 14.89 -11.92 3.82
CA MET A 190 16.33 -11.89 4.08
C MET A 190 16.74 -13.08 4.98
N ASN A 191 17.81 -13.78 4.61
CA ASN A 191 18.43 -14.77 5.48
C ASN A 191 19.13 -14.05 6.63
N LEU A 192 18.81 -14.42 7.85
CA LEU A 192 19.36 -13.84 9.08
C LEU A 192 20.05 -14.94 9.89
N ILE A 193 21.34 -14.77 10.14
CA ILE A 193 22.15 -15.74 10.88
C ILE A 193 22.76 -15.04 12.09
N GLU A 194 22.41 -15.49 13.29
CA GLU A 194 23.03 -15.00 14.52
C GLU A 194 24.39 -15.66 14.71
N GLY A 195 25.37 -14.88 15.08
CA GLY A 195 26.74 -15.38 15.30
C GLY A 195 27.63 -14.37 16.01
N GLU A 196 28.90 -14.64 16.00
CA GLU A 196 29.92 -13.77 16.61
C GLU A 196 30.98 -13.38 15.59
N ILE A 197 31.35 -12.12 15.62
CA ILE A 197 32.46 -11.63 14.80
C ILE A 197 33.68 -11.38 15.68
N SER A 198 34.84 -11.94 15.26
CA SER A 198 36.12 -11.72 15.89
C SER A 198 37.26 -11.75 14.88
N ASN A 199 38.25 -10.88 15.04
CA ASN A 199 39.44 -10.81 14.17
C ASN A 199 39.14 -10.78 12.66
N GLY A 200 38.02 -10.17 12.25
CA GLY A 200 37.60 -10.05 10.84
C GLY A 200 36.95 -11.32 10.26
N SER A 201 36.53 -12.26 11.12
CA SER A 201 35.76 -13.44 10.73
C SER A 201 34.46 -13.52 11.50
N PHE A 202 33.36 -13.83 10.80
CA PHE A 202 32.06 -14.17 11.37
C PHE A 202 31.98 -15.68 11.55
N GLU A 203 31.53 -16.14 12.71
CA GLU A 203 31.36 -17.55 13.06
C GLU A 203 29.96 -17.79 13.63
N ALA A 204 29.26 -18.80 13.10
CA ALA A 204 27.94 -19.25 13.57
C ALA A 204 27.81 -20.75 13.24
N ASP A 205 27.56 -21.59 14.24
CA ASP A 205 27.45 -23.05 14.09
C ASP A 205 28.51 -23.63 13.14
N ASN A 206 28.11 -24.01 11.92
CA ASN A 206 28.98 -24.60 10.89
C ASN A 206 29.42 -23.56 9.82
N ILE A 207 29.17 -22.27 10.06
CA ILE A 207 29.48 -21.20 9.11
C ILE A 207 30.63 -20.37 9.61
N LYS A 208 31.64 -20.20 8.73
CA LYS A 208 32.77 -19.29 8.98
C LYS A 208 32.99 -18.45 7.72
N ILE A 209 32.83 -17.13 7.86
CA ILE A 209 33.01 -16.18 6.76
C ILE A 209 34.08 -15.17 7.17
N ALA A 210 35.14 -15.08 6.38
CA ALA A 210 36.24 -14.11 6.57
C ALA A 210 35.98 -12.88 5.66
N GLY A 211 36.71 -11.79 5.96
CA GLY A 211 36.65 -10.57 5.11
C GLY A 211 36.01 -9.38 5.77
N PHE A 212 35.53 -9.50 6.99
CA PHE A 212 34.99 -8.37 7.76
C PHE A 212 36.12 -7.48 8.32
N GLY A 213 35.78 -6.22 8.60
CA GLY A 213 36.75 -5.30 9.19
C GLY A 213 37.23 -5.77 10.56
N LYS A 214 38.57 -5.78 10.77
CA LYS A 214 39.21 -6.25 12.02
C LYS A 214 38.80 -5.51 13.29
N LYS A 215 38.13 -4.35 13.15
CA LYS A 215 37.62 -3.55 14.27
C LYS A 215 36.25 -4.03 14.78
N LEU A 216 35.58 -4.89 14.02
CA LEU A 216 34.28 -5.42 14.41
C LEU A 216 34.50 -6.62 15.34
N SER A 217 33.79 -6.65 16.48
CA SER A 217 33.81 -7.77 17.42
C SER A 217 32.52 -7.84 18.23
N GLY A 218 32.13 -9.06 18.59
CA GLY A 218 30.94 -9.33 19.42
C GLY A 218 29.81 -10.04 18.67
N LYS A 219 28.67 -10.19 19.34
CA LYS A 219 27.50 -10.85 18.79
C LYS A 219 26.85 -9.95 17.75
N ILE A 220 26.59 -10.48 16.57
CA ILE A 220 25.93 -9.81 15.46
C ILE A 220 24.95 -10.74 14.76
N THR A 221 24.05 -10.16 14.01
CA THR A 221 23.21 -10.87 13.05
C THR A 221 23.69 -10.54 11.64
N LEU A 222 24.14 -11.55 10.91
CA LEU A 222 24.50 -11.43 9.50
C LEU A 222 23.23 -11.57 8.65
N GLY A 223 22.95 -10.58 7.80
CA GLY A 223 21.83 -10.60 6.85
C GLY A 223 22.34 -10.63 5.41
N PHE A 224 21.70 -11.46 4.56
CA PHE A 224 21.93 -11.45 3.12
C PHE A 224 20.64 -11.83 2.37
N ARG A 225 20.46 -11.27 1.17
CA ARG A 225 19.37 -11.63 0.27
C ARG A 225 19.71 -12.91 -0.48
N ALA A 226 18.68 -13.69 -0.87
CA ALA A 226 18.91 -14.95 -1.60
C ALA A 226 19.63 -14.74 -2.95
N GLU A 227 19.35 -13.63 -3.61
CA GLU A 227 19.97 -13.23 -4.88
C GLU A 227 21.46 -12.84 -4.75
N ASP A 228 21.91 -12.48 -3.55
CA ASP A 228 23.31 -12.12 -3.29
C ASP A 228 24.18 -13.37 -3.02
N ALA A 229 23.58 -14.56 -2.95
CA ALA A 229 24.27 -15.80 -2.63
C ALA A 229 24.52 -16.64 -3.89
N GLU A 230 25.78 -16.93 -4.18
CA GLU A 230 26.16 -17.83 -5.27
C GLU A 230 26.69 -19.17 -4.72
N MET A 231 26.18 -20.28 -5.30
CA MET A 231 26.72 -21.61 -5.01
C MET A 231 27.98 -21.85 -5.81
N THR A 232 29.13 -21.98 -5.13
CA THR A 232 30.38 -22.34 -5.77
C THR A 232 30.69 -23.84 -5.60
N LYS A 233 31.26 -24.48 -6.66
CA LYS A 233 31.70 -25.87 -6.61
C LYS A 233 32.91 -26.10 -5.70
N LYS A 234 33.54 -25.05 -5.17
CA LYS A 234 34.75 -25.08 -4.35
C LYS A 234 34.50 -24.60 -2.92
N GLY A 235 33.48 -25.04 -2.25
CA GLY A 235 33.40 -25.03 -0.79
C GLY A 235 33.61 -23.73 0.00
N ASN A 236 33.83 -22.60 -0.63
CA ASN A 236 33.97 -21.30 0.03
C ASN A 236 32.86 -20.38 -0.46
N ALA A 237 31.89 -20.09 0.40
CA ALA A 237 30.96 -18.99 0.19
C ALA A 237 31.78 -17.68 0.27
N VAL A 238 31.88 -16.96 -0.81
CA VAL A 238 32.36 -15.57 -0.83
C VAL A 238 31.12 -14.71 -0.83
N ALA A 239 30.85 -14.02 0.26
CA ALA A 239 29.94 -12.89 0.25
C ALA A 239 30.64 -11.70 -0.41
N PRO A 240 29.97 -10.93 -1.26
CA PRO A 240 30.53 -9.72 -1.85
C PRO A 240 30.69 -8.61 -0.81
#